data_1ab73a25bcdfd12e80362b409cb0107f
#
_entry.id   1ab73a25bcdfd12e80362b409cb0107f
#
_cell.length_a   1.000
_cell.length_b   1.000
_cell.length_c   1.000
_cell.angle_alpha   90.00
_cell.angle_beta   90.00
_cell.angle_gamma   90.00
#
_symmetry.space_group_name_H-M   'P 1'
#
loop_
_entity.id
_entity.type
_entity.pdbx_description
1 polymer ?
#
loop_
_entity_poly.entity_id
_entity_poly.type
_entity_poly.pdbx_seq_one_letter_code
_entity_poly.pdbx_strand_id
1 'polypeptide(L)'
;MNILYGIQGTGNGHITRSRLLIPSLRKKGFNVDVLLSGRKKDEYWDMECFRPYDTKFGITFQVANGTVNKWKTIKKLKLKQFWTDLKSIDSKSYDIIITDYEPISAWAAKKNGILSIGIGHLYSFLYNVPMQNGFFLDKKIMNWFAPVDIPIGLHWHHFGQNILPPVIPQLKGKVTNEDFVVVYLPWENPNLVESVLNKISDKVFYVYGHTSEKIVRDNIIWKPSSRAGFIKDLESCNGVLCNAGFELTSECLSLNKKIMVKPVMSQVEQLANVKALDNLGLATTTNKITTAIVSDWLENNTRNSLPYFNVVDPLIDWIECCLLYTSDAADE
;
A
#
# COMPACT_ATOMS: atom_id res chain seq x y z
N MET A 1 11.90 0.08 25.20
CA MET A 1 11.75 -1.11 24.37
C MET A 1 12.17 -0.80 22.94
N ASN A 2 12.91 -1.71 22.31
CA ASN A 2 13.50 -1.56 20.98
C ASN A 2 12.68 -2.33 19.96
N ILE A 3 12.24 -1.65 18.91
CA ILE A 3 11.43 -2.22 17.82
C ILE A 3 12.21 -2.12 16.53
N LEU A 4 12.33 -3.21 15.77
CA LEU A 4 12.67 -3.14 14.35
C LEU A 4 11.37 -3.09 13.55
N TYR A 5 11.20 -2.03 12.76
CA TYR A 5 10.04 -1.87 11.89
C TYR A 5 10.43 -2.03 10.41
N GLY A 6 10.05 -3.15 9.81
CA GLY A 6 10.32 -3.46 8.40
C GLY A 6 9.21 -2.95 7.47
N ILE A 7 9.58 -2.27 6.37
CA ILE A 7 8.66 -1.72 5.38
C ILE A 7 8.99 -2.25 4.00
N GLN A 8 8.02 -2.89 3.34
CA GLN A 8 8.15 -3.26 1.93
C GLN A 8 8.06 -2.00 1.05
N GLY A 9 9.20 -1.55 0.56
CA GLY A 9 9.34 -0.28 -0.14
C GLY A 9 9.04 -0.32 -1.64
N THR A 10 8.60 -1.44 -2.23
CA THR A 10 8.27 -1.52 -3.66
C THR A 10 7.06 -0.70 -4.05
N GLY A 11 6.06 -0.59 -3.15
CA GLY A 11 4.86 0.20 -3.32
C GLY A 11 4.80 1.38 -2.34
N ASN A 12 4.18 2.50 -2.74
CA ASN A 12 4.03 3.65 -1.85
C ASN A 12 2.99 3.42 -0.74
N GLY A 13 2.08 2.47 -0.88
CA GLY A 13 1.05 2.16 0.12
C GLY A 13 1.64 1.76 1.48
N HIS A 14 2.61 0.84 1.50
CA HIS A 14 3.31 0.45 2.73
C HIS A 14 3.98 1.64 3.42
N ILE A 15 4.62 2.52 2.65
CA ILE A 15 5.28 3.72 3.16
C ILE A 15 4.24 4.71 3.72
N THR A 16 3.11 4.90 3.04
CA THR A 16 2.05 5.83 3.47
C THR A 16 1.49 5.43 4.84
N ARG A 17 1.16 4.17 5.03
CA ARG A 17 0.65 3.63 6.29
C ARG A 17 1.70 3.70 7.41
N SER A 18 2.94 3.34 7.11
CA SER A 18 4.03 3.38 8.10
C SER A 18 4.35 4.81 8.58
N ARG A 19 4.06 5.85 7.76
CA ARG A 19 4.16 7.27 8.17
C ARG A 19 3.22 7.65 9.31
N LEU A 20 2.19 6.86 9.55
CA LEU A 20 1.27 7.06 10.67
C LEU A 20 1.69 6.23 11.87
N LEU A 21 2.09 4.98 11.65
CA LEU A 21 2.40 4.03 12.73
C LEU A 21 3.73 4.34 13.41
N ILE A 22 4.81 4.59 12.66
CA ILE A 22 6.15 4.78 13.23
C ILE A 22 6.24 6.03 14.14
N PRO A 23 5.76 7.23 13.73
CA PRO A 23 5.75 8.38 14.62
C PRO A 23 4.89 8.14 15.87
N SER A 24 3.79 7.40 15.76
CA SER A 24 2.92 7.08 16.90
C SER A 24 3.58 6.12 17.89
N LEU A 25 4.30 5.10 17.40
CA LEU A 25 5.14 4.24 18.22
C LEU A 25 6.23 5.04 18.97
N ARG A 26 6.94 5.90 18.26
CA ARG A 26 7.98 6.77 18.85
C ARG A 26 7.41 7.72 19.89
N LYS A 27 6.22 8.27 19.64
CA LYS A 27 5.51 9.15 20.61
C LYS A 27 5.13 8.42 21.90
N LYS A 28 4.85 7.11 21.81
CA LYS A 28 4.61 6.23 22.98
C LYS A 28 5.89 5.88 23.76
N GLY A 29 7.07 6.33 23.27
CA GLY A 29 8.36 6.09 23.94
C GLY A 29 9.10 4.85 23.46
N PHE A 30 8.64 4.17 22.40
CA PHE A 30 9.38 3.08 21.79
C PHE A 30 10.59 3.59 20.99
N ASN A 31 11.71 2.90 21.11
CA ASN A 31 12.87 3.11 20.23
C ASN A 31 12.65 2.32 18.95
N VAL A 32 12.40 3.00 17.83
CA VAL A 32 12.01 2.35 16.57
C VAL A 32 13.07 2.57 15.51
N ASP A 33 13.79 1.48 15.18
CA ASP A 33 14.66 1.41 14.01
C ASP A 33 13.85 0.99 12.78
N VAL A 34 14.13 1.63 11.64
CA VAL A 34 13.36 1.45 10.43
C VAL A 34 14.21 0.80 9.34
N LEU A 35 13.70 -0.30 8.79
CA LEU A 35 14.27 -1.01 7.65
C LEU A 35 13.33 -0.92 6.46
N LEU A 36 13.83 -0.40 5.33
CA LEU A 36 13.12 -0.47 4.05
C LEU A 36 13.79 -1.46 3.11
N SER A 37 13.01 -2.20 2.34
CA SER A 37 13.55 -3.02 1.27
C SER A 37 12.79 -2.83 -0.05
N GLY A 38 13.47 -3.11 -1.17
CA GLY A 38 12.82 -3.15 -2.48
C GLY A 38 13.18 -2.05 -3.46
N ARG A 39 13.67 -0.90 -2.98
CA ARG A 39 14.20 0.21 -3.81
C ARG A 39 15.53 0.69 -3.25
N LYS A 40 16.29 1.43 -4.07
CA LYS A 40 17.49 2.14 -3.60
C LYS A 40 17.10 3.32 -2.71
N LYS A 41 18.04 3.74 -1.85
CA LYS A 41 17.80 4.83 -0.88
C LYS A 41 17.44 6.16 -1.53
N ASP A 42 17.97 6.46 -2.69
CA ASP A 42 17.75 7.67 -3.48
C ASP A 42 16.42 7.66 -4.25
N GLU A 43 15.74 6.51 -4.32
CA GLU A 43 14.43 6.38 -4.95
C GLU A 43 13.26 6.63 -3.96
N TYR A 44 13.57 6.84 -2.68
CA TYR A 44 12.58 7.22 -1.66
C TYR A 44 12.54 8.73 -1.47
N TRP A 45 11.37 9.27 -1.28
CA TRP A 45 11.11 10.70 -1.07
C TRP A 45 10.22 10.93 0.16
N ASP A 46 10.29 12.14 0.76
CA ASP A 46 9.55 12.53 1.98
C ASP A 46 9.76 11.52 3.15
N MET A 47 11.04 11.18 3.43
CA MET A 47 11.41 10.13 4.38
C MET A 47 11.80 10.65 5.78
N GLU A 48 11.55 11.92 6.08
CA GLU A 48 11.98 12.58 7.32
C GLU A 48 11.43 11.89 8.57
N CYS A 49 10.18 11.46 8.55
CA CYS A 49 9.52 10.81 9.69
C CYS A 49 10.07 9.43 10.04
N PHE A 50 10.82 8.82 9.12
CA PHE A 50 11.44 7.50 9.32
C PHE A 50 12.87 7.57 9.86
N ARG A 51 13.52 8.74 9.80
CA ARG A 51 14.94 8.89 10.17
C ARG A 51 15.20 8.58 11.65
N PRO A 52 16.33 7.88 11.95
CA PRO A 52 17.20 7.20 10.99
C PRO A 52 16.52 5.96 10.38
N TYR A 53 16.90 5.58 9.14
CA TYR A 53 16.43 4.36 8.51
C TYR A 53 17.54 3.69 7.69
N ASP A 54 17.49 2.37 7.60
CA ASP A 54 18.37 1.56 6.75
C ASP A 54 17.61 1.04 5.52
N THR A 55 18.35 0.71 4.47
CA THR A 55 17.79 0.17 3.24
C THR A 55 18.51 -1.10 2.81
N LYS A 56 17.73 -2.13 2.46
CA LYS A 56 18.24 -3.41 1.95
C LYS A 56 17.65 -3.70 0.57
N PHE A 57 18.24 -4.67 -0.12
CA PHE A 57 17.75 -5.01 -1.46
C PHE A 57 16.35 -5.65 -1.43
N GLY A 58 16.11 -6.60 -0.53
CA GLY A 58 14.86 -7.32 -0.39
C GLY A 58 14.50 -8.20 -1.60
N ILE A 59 13.22 -8.58 -1.65
CA ILE A 59 12.61 -9.33 -2.76
C ILE A 59 11.54 -8.46 -3.40
N THR A 60 11.59 -8.27 -4.73
CA THR A 60 10.67 -7.39 -5.45
C THR A 60 10.08 -8.08 -6.67
N PHE A 61 8.82 -7.76 -6.98
CA PHE A 61 8.17 -8.19 -8.22
C PHE A 61 8.45 -7.22 -9.37
N GLN A 62 8.60 -7.76 -10.58
CA GLN A 62 8.81 -6.95 -11.79
C GLN A 62 7.49 -6.77 -12.52
N VAL A 63 7.05 -5.52 -12.66
CA VAL A 63 5.84 -5.13 -13.39
C VAL A 63 6.25 -4.39 -14.67
N ALA A 64 5.59 -4.71 -15.79
CA ALA A 64 5.75 -4.00 -17.04
C ALA A 64 4.40 -3.96 -17.79
N ASN A 65 4.03 -2.80 -18.33
CA ASN A 65 2.80 -2.59 -19.11
C ASN A 65 1.55 -3.16 -18.39
N GLY A 66 1.38 -2.84 -17.12
CA GLY A 66 0.21 -3.25 -16.35
C GLY A 66 0.13 -4.76 -16.06
N THR A 67 1.25 -5.52 -16.15
CA THR A 67 1.27 -6.97 -15.90
C THR A 67 2.53 -7.39 -15.13
N VAL A 68 2.39 -8.32 -14.15
CA VAL A 68 3.54 -8.91 -13.45
C VAL A 68 4.26 -9.91 -14.34
N ASN A 69 5.55 -9.72 -14.54
CA ASN A 69 6.39 -10.64 -15.29
C ASN A 69 7.08 -11.64 -14.36
N LYS A 70 6.47 -12.84 -14.21
CA LYS A 70 6.97 -13.92 -13.33
C LYS A 70 8.41 -14.35 -13.68
N TRP A 71 8.74 -14.48 -14.96
CA TRP A 71 10.07 -14.91 -15.42
C TRP A 71 11.16 -13.86 -15.11
N LYS A 72 10.85 -12.58 -15.34
CA LYS A 72 11.78 -11.50 -14.98
C LYS A 72 11.96 -11.38 -13.47
N THR A 73 10.90 -11.61 -12.70
CA THR A 73 10.96 -11.64 -11.24
C THR A 73 11.91 -12.74 -10.76
N ILE A 74 11.71 -13.99 -11.23
CA ILE A 74 12.58 -15.13 -10.83
C ILE A 74 14.04 -14.90 -11.20
N LYS A 75 14.30 -14.39 -12.42
CA LYS A 75 15.68 -14.10 -12.88
C LYS A 75 16.37 -13.00 -12.07
N LYS A 76 15.63 -12.08 -11.49
CA LYS A 76 16.16 -10.97 -10.67
C LYS A 76 16.19 -11.27 -9.17
N LEU A 77 15.70 -12.43 -8.73
CA LEU A 77 15.80 -12.87 -7.34
C LEU A 77 17.28 -13.04 -6.94
N LYS A 78 17.77 -12.12 -6.12
CA LYS A 78 19.12 -12.16 -5.57
C LYS A 78 19.11 -12.89 -4.22
N LEU A 79 18.86 -14.20 -4.23
CA LEU A 79 18.76 -15.00 -3.00
C LEU A 79 20.03 -14.90 -2.13
N LYS A 80 21.22 -14.88 -2.73
CA LYS A 80 22.47 -14.69 -1.97
C LYS A 80 22.48 -13.36 -1.22
N GLN A 81 22.06 -12.28 -1.89
CA GLN A 81 21.95 -10.95 -1.27
C GLN A 81 20.92 -10.94 -0.14
N PHE A 82 19.74 -11.54 -0.37
CA PHE A 82 18.74 -11.67 0.67
C PHE A 82 19.27 -12.34 1.94
N TRP A 83 20.01 -13.46 1.79
CA TRP A 83 20.60 -14.14 2.94
C TRP A 83 21.74 -13.34 3.60
N THR A 84 22.48 -12.54 2.82
CA THR A 84 23.50 -11.62 3.36
C THR A 84 22.83 -10.50 4.14
N ASP A 85 21.80 -9.87 3.59
CA ASP A 85 21.03 -8.82 4.21
C ASP A 85 20.36 -9.32 5.51
N LEU A 86 19.79 -10.52 5.49
CA LEU A 86 19.20 -11.16 6.66
C LEU A 86 20.22 -11.38 7.79
N LYS A 87 21.43 -11.86 7.46
CA LYS A 87 22.50 -12.08 8.44
C LYS A 87 23.07 -10.78 9.02
N SER A 88 22.92 -9.67 8.32
CA SER A 88 23.40 -8.35 8.77
C SER A 88 22.50 -7.70 9.82
N ILE A 89 21.29 -8.25 10.07
CA ILE A 89 20.38 -7.74 11.10
C ILE A 89 20.77 -8.35 12.45
N ASP A 90 21.17 -7.50 13.40
CA ASP A 90 21.32 -7.89 14.81
C ASP A 90 19.94 -7.91 15.46
N SER A 91 19.18 -8.95 15.17
CA SER A 91 17.80 -9.07 15.64
C SER A 91 17.68 -9.24 17.15
N LYS A 92 18.75 -9.69 17.84
CA LYS A 92 18.75 -9.86 19.30
C LYS A 92 18.73 -8.54 20.07
N SER A 93 19.02 -7.42 19.40
CA SER A 93 18.92 -6.07 20.00
C SER A 93 17.49 -5.54 20.07
N TYR A 94 16.52 -6.26 19.52
CA TYR A 94 15.12 -5.86 19.50
C TYR A 94 14.25 -6.76 20.38
N ASP A 95 13.34 -6.14 21.11
CA ASP A 95 12.35 -6.82 21.93
C ASP A 95 11.22 -7.41 21.09
N ILE A 96 10.90 -6.75 19.97
CA ILE A 96 9.88 -7.18 19.00
C ILE A 96 10.24 -6.69 17.58
N ILE A 97 9.75 -7.42 16.59
CA ILE A 97 9.85 -7.02 15.18
C ILE A 97 8.46 -6.79 14.62
N ILE A 98 8.22 -5.59 14.12
CA ILE A 98 6.99 -5.24 13.37
C ILE A 98 7.33 -5.20 11.89
N THR A 99 6.50 -5.78 11.05
CA THR A 99 6.73 -5.78 9.60
C THR A 99 5.49 -5.42 8.82
N ASP A 100 5.62 -4.48 7.89
CA ASP A 100 4.63 -4.22 6.86
C ASP A 100 5.00 -5.01 5.60
N TYR A 101 4.82 -6.32 5.71
CA TYR A 101 5.07 -7.32 4.68
C TYR A 101 6.51 -7.28 4.11
N GLU A 102 7.50 -6.90 4.94
CA GLU A 102 8.91 -6.82 4.56
C GLU A 102 9.62 -8.14 4.90
N PRO A 103 10.18 -8.85 3.90
CA PRO A 103 10.64 -10.22 4.11
C PRO A 103 11.91 -10.34 4.95
N ILE A 104 12.83 -9.35 4.95
CA ILE A 104 14.09 -9.45 5.69
C ILE A 104 13.82 -9.39 7.20
N SER A 105 13.04 -8.41 7.65
CA SER A 105 12.66 -8.26 9.06
C SER A 105 11.83 -9.45 9.55
N ALA A 106 10.85 -9.90 8.73
CA ALA A 106 10.03 -11.06 9.05
C ALA A 106 10.86 -12.35 9.24
N TRP A 107 11.79 -12.63 8.31
CA TRP A 107 12.67 -13.79 8.42
C TRP A 107 13.72 -13.64 9.50
N ALA A 108 14.16 -12.40 9.82
CA ALA A 108 15.06 -12.16 10.95
C ALA A 108 14.39 -12.52 12.28
N ALA A 109 13.13 -12.12 12.46
CA ALA A 109 12.32 -12.51 13.62
C ALA A 109 12.20 -14.03 13.72
N LYS A 110 11.68 -14.67 12.68
CA LYS A 110 11.46 -16.12 12.66
C LYS A 110 12.72 -16.94 12.93
N LYS A 111 13.85 -16.53 12.35
CA LYS A 111 15.12 -17.24 12.49
C LYS A 111 15.67 -17.17 13.91
N ASN A 112 15.44 -16.07 14.63
CA ASN A 112 16.03 -15.82 15.93
C ASN A 112 15.02 -15.94 17.09
N GLY A 113 13.79 -16.39 16.81
CA GLY A 113 12.75 -16.58 17.81
C GLY A 113 12.28 -15.30 18.48
N ILE A 114 12.32 -14.16 17.76
CA ILE A 114 11.84 -12.87 18.25
C ILE A 114 10.36 -12.73 17.89
N LEU A 115 9.53 -12.31 18.85
CA LEU A 115 8.12 -12.05 18.61
C LEU A 115 7.93 -11.09 17.43
N SER A 116 7.04 -11.45 16.51
CA SER A 116 6.83 -10.67 15.29
C SER A 116 5.35 -10.37 15.06
N ILE A 117 5.07 -9.10 14.74
CA ILE A 117 3.74 -8.61 14.37
C ILE A 117 3.77 -8.14 12.93
N GLY A 118 2.91 -8.72 12.10
CA GLY A 118 2.71 -8.27 10.73
C GLY A 118 1.51 -7.32 10.65
N ILE A 119 1.71 -6.09 10.17
CA ILE A 119 0.63 -5.12 10.03
C ILE A 119 0.52 -4.72 8.57
N GLY A 120 -0.60 -5.04 7.91
CA GLY A 120 -0.77 -4.63 6.53
C GLY A 120 -1.91 -5.32 5.80
N HIS A 121 -2.25 -4.76 4.63
CA HIS A 121 -3.32 -5.28 3.80
C HIS A 121 -3.05 -6.72 3.34
N LEU A 122 -1.82 -7.04 2.97
CA LEU A 122 -1.46 -8.38 2.49
C LEU A 122 -1.66 -9.46 3.57
N TYR A 123 -1.58 -9.14 4.85
CA TYR A 123 -1.91 -10.07 5.92
C TYR A 123 -3.42 -10.38 6.01
N SER A 124 -4.30 -9.53 5.47
CA SER A 124 -5.73 -9.85 5.41
C SER A 124 -6.03 -11.09 4.56
N PHE A 125 -5.17 -11.38 3.58
CA PHE A 125 -5.32 -12.53 2.70
C PHE A 125 -4.99 -13.87 3.35
N LEU A 126 -4.46 -13.88 4.55
CA LEU A 126 -4.33 -15.09 5.38
C LEU A 126 -5.69 -15.53 5.94
N TYR A 127 -6.66 -14.63 6.00
CA TYR A 127 -8.03 -14.87 6.44
C TYR A 127 -8.96 -15.26 5.28
N ASN A 128 -10.24 -15.50 5.58
CA ASN A 128 -11.24 -15.82 4.57
C ASN A 128 -11.88 -14.53 4.00
N VAL A 129 -11.17 -13.89 3.08
CA VAL A 129 -11.61 -12.68 2.38
C VAL A 129 -11.87 -12.98 0.89
N PRO A 130 -12.64 -12.15 0.16
CA PRO A 130 -12.91 -12.35 -1.26
C PRO A 130 -11.63 -12.37 -2.09
N MET A 131 -11.42 -13.47 -2.82
CA MET A 131 -10.26 -13.67 -3.69
C MET A 131 -10.67 -14.38 -4.98
N GLN A 132 -9.81 -14.36 -5.99
CA GLN A 132 -10.04 -15.13 -7.21
C GLN A 132 -9.76 -16.63 -7.00
N ASN A 133 -10.41 -17.49 -7.78
CA ASN A 133 -10.22 -18.94 -7.73
C ASN A 133 -8.75 -19.33 -8.00
N GLY A 134 -8.24 -20.35 -7.30
CA GLY A 134 -6.86 -20.84 -7.43
C GLY A 134 -5.88 -20.30 -6.38
N PHE A 135 -6.35 -19.52 -5.44
CA PHE A 135 -5.55 -18.74 -4.47
C PHE A 135 -4.88 -19.55 -3.34
N PHE A 136 -5.21 -20.80 -3.14
CA PHE A 136 -4.67 -21.58 -2.01
C PHE A 136 -3.12 -21.72 -2.04
N LEU A 137 -2.55 -21.88 -3.23
CA LEU A 137 -1.09 -21.91 -3.40
C LEU A 137 -0.46 -20.56 -3.09
N ASP A 138 -1.15 -19.47 -3.45
CA ASP A 138 -0.67 -18.12 -3.23
C ASP A 138 -0.67 -17.75 -1.75
N LYS A 139 -1.63 -18.20 -0.92
CA LYS A 139 -1.63 -18.02 0.53
C LYS A 139 -0.38 -18.59 1.21
N LYS A 140 0.05 -19.78 0.81
CA LYS A 140 1.29 -20.38 1.33
C LYS A 140 2.52 -19.58 0.95
N ILE A 141 2.57 -19.10 -0.28
CA ILE A 141 3.65 -18.24 -0.78
C ILE A 141 3.64 -16.91 -0.04
N MET A 142 2.47 -16.31 0.18
CA MET A 142 2.34 -15.05 0.91
C MET A 142 2.79 -15.17 2.37
N ASN A 143 2.38 -16.22 3.06
CA ASN A 143 2.82 -16.49 4.43
C ASN A 143 4.32 -16.82 4.50
N TRP A 144 4.86 -17.49 3.48
CA TRP A 144 6.30 -17.77 3.41
C TRP A 144 7.11 -16.52 3.10
N PHE A 145 6.58 -15.58 2.31
CA PHE A 145 7.29 -14.37 1.90
C PHE A 145 7.65 -13.49 3.09
N ALA A 146 6.71 -13.22 3.98
CA ALA A 146 6.91 -12.42 5.19
C ALA A 146 6.20 -13.09 6.38
N PRO A 147 6.80 -14.19 6.94
CA PRO A 147 6.20 -14.93 8.05
C PRO A 147 6.22 -14.11 9.33
N VAL A 148 5.11 -14.17 10.08
CA VAL A 148 4.98 -13.50 11.39
C VAL A 148 4.21 -14.39 12.36
N ASP A 149 4.37 -14.13 13.67
CA ASP A 149 3.63 -14.82 14.72
C ASP A 149 2.20 -14.30 14.81
N ILE A 150 2.03 -12.97 14.73
CA ILE A 150 0.73 -12.32 14.86
C ILE A 150 0.45 -11.50 13.58
N PRO A 151 -0.35 -12.00 12.64
CA PRO A 151 -0.75 -11.25 11.46
C PRO A 151 -1.96 -10.36 11.76
N ILE A 152 -1.84 -9.04 11.54
CA ILE A 152 -2.92 -8.05 11.61
C ILE A 152 -3.26 -7.62 10.18
N GLY A 153 -4.37 -8.17 9.66
CA GLY A 153 -4.90 -7.83 8.36
C GLY A 153 -5.60 -6.47 8.36
N LEU A 154 -5.41 -5.69 7.31
CA LEU A 154 -6.14 -4.44 7.07
C LEU A 154 -7.03 -4.61 5.84
N HIS A 155 -8.32 -4.25 5.91
CA HIS A 155 -9.23 -4.35 4.76
C HIS A 155 -10.40 -3.37 4.88
N TRP A 156 -11.13 -3.14 3.80
CA TRP A 156 -12.35 -2.30 3.75
C TRP A 156 -13.53 -2.91 4.50
N HIS A 157 -13.51 -4.20 4.73
CA HIS A 157 -14.52 -4.93 5.49
C HIS A 157 -13.87 -6.10 6.24
N HIS A 158 -14.38 -6.42 7.42
CA HIS A 158 -13.80 -7.48 8.25
C HIS A 158 -14.19 -8.90 7.81
N PHE A 159 -15.26 -9.10 7.00
CA PHE A 159 -15.76 -10.40 6.54
C PHE A 159 -15.95 -11.45 7.65
N GLY A 160 -16.32 -10.98 8.87
CA GLY A 160 -16.42 -11.85 10.05
C GLY A 160 -15.09 -12.36 10.61
N GLN A 161 -13.97 -11.75 10.24
CA GLN A 161 -12.61 -12.11 10.64
C GLN A 161 -11.98 -11.01 11.51
N ASN A 162 -10.85 -11.34 12.17
CA ASN A 162 -10.03 -10.37 12.92
C ASN A 162 -9.22 -9.48 11.94
N ILE A 163 -9.91 -8.59 11.27
CA ILE A 163 -9.35 -7.67 10.29
C ILE A 163 -9.71 -6.24 10.71
N LEU A 164 -8.72 -5.37 10.72
CA LEU A 164 -8.90 -3.96 11.04
C LEU A 164 -9.24 -3.12 9.79
N PRO A 165 -9.88 -1.96 9.96
CA PRO A 165 -10.04 -0.98 8.90
C PRO A 165 -8.70 -0.49 8.33
N PRO A 166 -8.70 0.18 7.16
CA PRO A 166 -7.48 0.76 6.59
C PRO A 166 -6.81 1.78 7.53
N VAL A 167 -5.49 1.72 7.61
CA VAL A 167 -4.67 2.74 8.29
C VAL A 167 -4.35 3.84 7.29
N ILE A 168 -5.16 4.87 7.24
CA ILE A 168 -5.05 6.01 6.32
C ILE A 168 -4.95 7.32 7.09
N PRO A 169 -4.34 8.38 6.51
CA PRO A 169 -4.29 9.67 7.17
C PRO A 169 -5.70 10.27 7.29
N GLN A 170 -5.97 10.89 8.44
CA GLN A 170 -7.10 11.79 8.56
C GLN A 170 -6.79 13.06 7.76
N LEU A 171 -7.36 13.17 6.57
CA LEU A 171 -7.23 14.35 5.74
C LEU A 171 -8.05 15.48 6.35
N LYS A 172 -7.39 16.64 6.59
CA LYS A 172 -7.97 17.79 7.32
C LYS A 172 -8.37 18.93 6.37
N GLY A 173 -8.12 18.77 5.08
CA GLY A 173 -8.46 19.75 4.06
C GLY A 173 -9.97 19.84 3.82
N LYS A 174 -10.40 20.94 3.20
CA LYS A 174 -11.78 21.07 2.73
C LYS A 174 -11.96 20.19 1.50
N VAL A 175 -12.73 19.13 1.63
CA VAL A 175 -13.07 18.27 0.51
C VAL A 175 -14.01 19.02 -0.44
N THR A 176 -13.60 19.17 -1.70
CA THR A 176 -14.40 19.77 -2.77
C THR A 176 -14.53 18.77 -3.93
N ASN A 177 -15.32 19.12 -4.94
CA ASN A 177 -15.50 18.31 -6.14
C ASN A 177 -15.37 19.23 -7.37
N GLU A 178 -14.16 19.76 -7.58
CA GLU A 178 -13.84 20.56 -8.75
C GLU A 178 -13.86 19.71 -10.02
N ASP A 179 -14.11 20.31 -11.16
CA ASP A 179 -14.33 19.57 -12.42
C ASP A 179 -13.01 19.11 -13.06
N PHE A 180 -12.25 18.31 -12.31
CA PHE A 180 -11.10 17.57 -12.84
C PHE A 180 -11.01 16.17 -12.21
N VAL A 181 -10.29 15.29 -12.87
CA VAL A 181 -10.07 13.88 -12.46
C VAL A 181 -8.60 13.65 -12.17
N VAL A 182 -8.30 13.07 -11.02
CA VAL A 182 -6.94 12.58 -10.72
C VAL A 182 -6.76 11.19 -11.34
N VAL A 183 -5.66 11.02 -12.08
CA VAL A 183 -5.28 9.75 -12.71
C VAL A 183 -3.96 9.28 -12.14
N TYR A 184 -3.96 8.09 -11.51
CA TYR A 184 -2.77 7.46 -10.95
C TYR A 184 -2.64 6.03 -11.45
N LEU A 185 -2.02 5.87 -12.59
CA LEU A 185 -1.83 4.61 -13.33
C LEU A 185 -0.35 4.36 -13.65
N PRO A 186 0.55 4.33 -12.62
CA PRO A 186 2.00 4.32 -12.85
C PRO A 186 2.51 3.05 -13.54
N TRP A 187 1.71 2.01 -13.59
CA TRP A 187 2.06 0.73 -14.22
C TRP A 187 1.56 0.58 -15.66
N GLU A 188 0.73 1.52 -16.12
CA GLU A 188 0.19 1.52 -17.48
C GLU A 188 1.13 2.25 -18.46
N ASN A 189 0.95 1.98 -19.75
CA ASN A 189 1.68 2.70 -20.78
C ASN A 189 1.16 4.16 -20.87
N PRO A 190 2.01 5.19 -20.67
CA PRO A 190 1.59 6.58 -20.68
C PRO A 190 0.98 7.01 -22.03
N ASN A 191 1.46 6.48 -23.15
CA ASN A 191 0.90 6.80 -24.48
C ASN A 191 -0.53 6.25 -24.62
N LEU A 192 -0.82 5.08 -24.02
CA LEU A 192 -2.19 4.55 -23.98
C LEU A 192 -3.08 5.44 -23.13
N VAL A 193 -2.62 5.83 -21.94
CA VAL A 193 -3.36 6.73 -21.04
C VAL A 193 -3.67 8.04 -21.78
N GLU A 194 -2.67 8.67 -22.37
CA GLU A 194 -2.82 9.91 -23.15
C GLU A 194 -3.84 9.76 -24.30
N SER A 195 -3.71 8.71 -25.10
CA SER A 195 -4.59 8.46 -26.26
C SER A 195 -6.06 8.24 -25.89
N VAL A 196 -6.33 7.75 -24.69
CA VAL A 196 -7.70 7.55 -24.17
C VAL A 196 -8.26 8.87 -23.62
N LEU A 197 -7.49 9.57 -22.78
CA LEU A 197 -7.95 10.76 -22.07
C LEU A 197 -8.12 11.97 -22.98
N ASN A 198 -7.25 12.16 -24.00
CA ASN A 198 -7.36 13.25 -24.96
C ASN A 198 -8.67 13.23 -25.77
N LYS A 199 -9.30 12.06 -25.90
CA LYS A 199 -10.60 11.93 -26.59
C LYS A 199 -11.80 12.38 -25.75
N ILE A 200 -11.59 12.69 -24.46
CA ILE A 200 -12.61 13.16 -23.52
C ILE A 200 -12.31 14.65 -23.24
N SER A 201 -12.49 15.48 -24.25
CA SER A 201 -12.02 16.87 -24.27
C SER A 201 -12.78 17.83 -23.32
N ASP A 202 -13.95 17.44 -22.84
CA ASP A 202 -14.78 18.20 -21.91
C ASP A 202 -14.36 18.02 -20.44
N LYS A 203 -13.34 17.20 -20.16
CA LYS A 203 -12.81 16.93 -18.82
C LYS A 203 -11.31 17.21 -18.72
N VAL A 204 -10.87 17.72 -17.57
CA VAL A 204 -9.45 17.94 -17.26
C VAL A 204 -8.93 16.76 -16.43
N PHE A 205 -7.75 16.26 -16.80
CA PHE A 205 -7.10 15.14 -16.13
C PHE A 205 -5.75 15.56 -15.55
N TYR A 206 -5.56 15.32 -14.25
CA TYR A 206 -4.27 15.48 -13.57
C TYR A 206 -3.61 14.10 -13.43
N VAL A 207 -2.57 13.85 -14.23
CA VAL A 207 -1.94 12.53 -14.34
C VAL A 207 -0.63 12.51 -13.56
N TYR A 208 -0.50 11.57 -12.63
CA TYR A 208 0.67 11.40 -11.77
C TYR A 208 1.41 10.09 -12.06
N GLY A 209 2.72 10.07 -11.77
CA GLY A 209 3.55 8.85 -11.79
C GLY A 209 4.32 8.59 -13.08
N HIS A 210 4.30 9.50 -14.05
CA HIS A 210 4.96 9.32 -15.35
C HIS A 210 5.95 10.41 -15.73
N THR A 211 6.07 11.47 -14.95
CA THR A 211 6.94 12.62 -15.25
C THR A 211 7.62 13.16 -14.01
N SER A 212 8.79 13.76 -14.18
CA SER A 212 9.50 14.53 -13.15
C SER A 212 9.13 16.02 -13.17
N GLU A 213 8.43 16.51 -14.21
CA GLU A 213 8.08 17.90 -14.40
C GLU A 213 6.60 18.05 -14.73
N LYS A 214 6.06 19.24 -14.54
CA LYS A 214 4.69 19.57 -14.96
C LYS A 214 4.67 19.78 -16.49
N ILE A 215 3.85 18.98 -17.19
CA ILE A 215 3.65 19.08 -18.63
C ILE A 215 2.16 19.26 -18.89
N VAL A 216 1.79 20.24 -19.70
CA VAL A 216 0.40 20.48 -20.11
C VAL A 216 0.25 20.11 -21.57
N ARG A 217 -0.68 19.22 -21.89
CA ARG A 217 -1.03 18.80 -23.25
C ARG A 217 -2.56 18.70 -23.35
N ASP A 218 -3.16 19.58 -24.09
CA ASP A 218 -4.60 19.67 -24.26
C ASP A 218 -5.35 19.67 -22.92
N ASN A 219 -6.19 18.68 -22.67
CA ASN A 219 -6.96 18.51 -21.44
C ASN A 219 -6.21 17.67 -20.37
N ILE A 220 -4.94 17.32 -20.59
CA ILE A 220 -4.13 16.53 -19.66
C ILE A 220 -3.01 17.38 -19.06
N ILE A 221 -2.94 17.37 -17.73
CA ILE A 221 -1.86 17.99 -16.97
C ILE A 221 -1.08 16.87 -16.27
N TRP A 222 0.07 16.55 -16.83
CA TRP A 222 1.03 15.64 -16.20
C TRP A 222 1.69 16.34 -15.04
N LYS A 223 1.71 15.69 -13.88
CA LYS A 223 2.26 16.25 -12.64
C LYS A 223 3.39 15.40 -12.09
N PRO A 224 4.46 16.01 -11.58
CA PRO A 224 5.53 15.28 -10.89
C PRO A 224 5.00 14.64 -9.60
N SER A 225 5.65 13.57 -9.17
CA SER A 225 5.33 12.94 -7.89
C SER A 225 5.60 13.91 -6.74
N SER A 226 4.56 14.25 -5.99
CA SER A 226 4.59 15.12 -4.82
C SER A 226 3.47 14.70 -3.88
N ARG A 227 3.79 14.36 -2.64
CA ARG A 227 2.76 13.97 -1.66
C ARG A 227 1.79 15.12 -1.36
N ALA A 228 2.31 16.30 -1.06
CA ALA A 228 1.47 17.46 -0.75
C ALA A 228 0.60 17.88 -1.94
N GLY A 229 1.19 17.90 -3.16
CA GLY A 229 0.46 18.21 -4.38
C GLY A 229 -0.62 17.17 -4.68
N PHE A 230 -0.29 15.88 -4.52
CA PHE A 230 -1.24 14.79 -4.76
C PHE A 230 -2.42 14.83 -3.78
N ILE A 231 -2.15 15.01 -2.47
CA ILE A 231 -3.20 15.10 -1.45
C ILE A 231 -4.12 16.29 -1.72
N LYS A 232 -3.57 17.46 -2.04
CA LYS A 232 -4.35 18.65 -2.39
C LYS A 232 -5.30 18.39 -3.57
N ASP A 233 -4.79 17.77 -4.62
CA ASP A 233 -5.60 17.45 -5.80
C ASP A 233 -6.62 16.34 -5.49
N LEU A 234 -6.25 15.37 -4.65
CA LEU A 234 -7.16 14.31 -4.20
C LEU A 234 -8.33 14.87 -3.38
N GLU A 235 -8.06 15.82 -2.48
CA GLU A 235 -9.11 16.51 -1.71
C GLU A 235 -10.05 17.32 -2.60
N SER A 236 -9.56 17.86 -3.72
CA SER A 236 -10.31 18.78 -4.59
C SER A 236 -10.97 18.11 -5.80
N CYS A 237 -10.45 16.99 -6.30
CA CYS A 237 -10.93 16.38 -7.55
C CYS A 237 -12.37 15.86 -7.48
N ASN A 238 -13.00 15.74 -8.64
CA ASN A 238 -14.32 15.12 -8.79
C ASN A 238 -14.26 13.59 -8.71
N GLY A 239 -13.21 12.98 -9.24
CA GLY A 239 -13.04 11.53 -9.25
C GLY A 239 -11.59 11.09 -9.41
N VAL A 240 -11.35 9.81 -9.20
CA VAL A 240 -10.03 9.19 -9.27
C VAL A 240 -10.06 7.94 -10.15
N LEU A 241 -9.21 7.92 -11.16
CA LEU A 241 -8.92 6.73 -11.98
C LEU A 241 -7.55 6.20 -11.57
N CYS A 242 -7.47 4.99 -11.00
CA CYS A 242 -6.20 4.47 -10.51
C CYS A 242 -6.06 2.96 -10.71
N ASN A 243 -4.84 2.45 -10.46
CA ASN A 243 -4.68 1.01 -10.28
C ASN A 243 -5.34 0.58 -8.96
N ALA A 244 -5.72 -0.70 -8.86
CA ALA A 244 -6.47 -1.25 -7.72
C ALA A 244 -5.58 -1.43 -6.46
N GLY A 245 -4.81 -0.40 -6.10
CA GLY A 245 -4.02 -0.36 -4.88
C GLY A 245 -4.89 -0.09 -3.65
N PHE A 246 -4.58 -0.73 -2.52
CA PHE A 246 -5.39 -0.64 -1.32
C PHE A 246 -5.42 0.76 -0.70
N GLU A 247 -4.26 1.41 -0.52
CA GLU A 247 -4.16 2.68 0.23
C GLU A 247 -4.88 3.82 -0.48
N LEU A 248 -4.56 4.08 -1.76
CA LEU A 248 -5.19 5.18 -2.50
C LEU A 248 -6.71 4.99 -2.60
N THR A 249 -7.17 3.76 -2.84
CA THR A 249 -8.60 3.46 -2.86
C THR A 249 -9.24 3.73 -1.51
N SER A 250 -8.58 3.40 -0.40
CA SER A 250 -9.05 3.68 0.96
C SER A 250 -9.13 5.19 1.25
N GLU A 251 -8.11 5.96 0.84
CA GLU A 251 -8.10 7.42 0.93
C GLU A 251 -9.27 8.02 0.13
N CYS A 252 -9.49 7.56 -1.10
CA CYS A 252 -10.60 8.01 -1.95
C CYS A 252 -11.97 7.72 -1.32
N LEU A 253 -12.16 6.52 -0.76
CA LEU A 253 -13.40 6.12 -0.09
C LEU A 253 -13.67 6.97 1.15
N SER A 254 -12.63 7.30 1.93
CA SER A 254 -12.76 8.16 3.10
C SER A 254 -13.14 9.61 2.75
N LEU A 255 -12.77 10.07 1.55
CA LEU A 255 -13.10 11.39 1.00
C LEU A 255 -14.40 11.40 0.18
N ASN A 256 -15.12 10.29 0.10
CA ASN A 256 -16.32 10.13 -0.74
C ASN A 256 -16.05 10.53 -2.21
N LYS A 257 -14.89 10.17 -2.75
CA LYS A 257 -14.56 10.41 -4.14
C LYS A 257 -15.16 9.33 -5.04
N LYS A 258 -15.52 9.71 -6.26
CA LYS A 258 -15.87 8.78 -7.33
C LYS A 258 -14.61 8.02 -7.75
N ILE A 259 -14.67 6.69 -7.82
CA ILE A 259 -13.50 5.87 -8.04
C ILE A 259 -13.72 4.89 -9.18
N MET A 260 -12.76 4.85 -10.12
CA MET A 260 -12.60 3.75 -11.06
C MET A 260 -11.24 3.11 -10.84
N VAL A 261 -11.21 1.79 -10.69
CA VAL A 261 -9.97 1.03 -10.53
C VAL A 261 -9.73 0.05 -11.67
N LYS A 262 -8.45 -0.04 -12.09
CA LYS A 262 -7.96 -1.06 -13.02
C LYS A 262 -6.84 -1.84 -12.34
N PRO A 263 -6.95 -3.17 -12.19
CA PRO A 263 -5.86 -3.94 -11.60
C PRO A 263 -4.64 -4.01 -12.52
N VAL A 264 -3.45 -4.08 -11.94
CA VAL A 264 -2.27 -4.58 -12.64
C VAL A 264 -2.49 -6.08 -12.87
N MET A 265 -2.57 -6.47 -14.13
CA MET A 265 -2.89 -7.85 -14.49
C MET A 265 -1.82 -8.83 -13.97
N SER A 266 -2.28 -9.98 -13.47
CA SER A 266 -1.44 -10.99 -12.81
C SER A 266 -0.83 -10.57 -11.46
N GLN A 267 -1.18 -9.40 -10.91
CA GLN A 267 -0.88 -9.05 -9.52
C GLN A 267 -2.02 -9.50 -8.62
N VAL A 268 -1.74 -10.51 -7.80
CA VAL A 268 -2.74 -11.21 -6.97
C VAL A 268 -3.47 -10.25 -6.03
N GLU A 269 -2.77 -9.36 -5.36
CA GLU A 269 -3.35 -8.35 -4.46
C GLU A 269 -4.39 -7.50 -5.18
N GLN A 270 -4.02 -6.90 -6.32
CA GLN A 270 -4.94 -5.98 -7.02
C GLN A 270 -6.14 -6.70 -7.65
N LEU A 271 -5.96 -7.95 -8.08
CA LEU A 271 -7.09 -8.76 -8.55
C LEU A 271 -8.04 -9.11 -7.39
N ALA A 272 -7.51 -9.40 -6.20
CA ALA A 272 -8.32 -9.62 -5.01
C ALA A 272 -9.02 -8.32 -4.56
N ASN A 273 -8.33 -7.18 -4.64
CA ASN A 273 -8.90 -5.87 -4.34
C ASN A 273 -10.09 -5.54 -5.24
N VAL A 274 -9.96 -5.76 -6.55
CA VAL A 274 -11.09 -5.61 -7.49
C VAL A 274 -12.26 -6.47 -7.08
N LYS A 275 -12.02 -7.76 -6.77
CA LYS A 275 -13.08 -8.67 -6.33
C LYS A 275 -13.79 -8.21 -5.05
N ALA A 276 -13.03 -7.68 -4.09
CA ALA A 276 -13.59 -7.15 -2.86
C ALA A 276 -14.38 -5.85 -3.11
N LEU A 277 -13.86 -4.94 -3.93
CA LEU A 277 -14.53 -3.70 -4.29
C LEU A 277 -15.85 -3.96 -5.02
N ASP A 278 -15.87 -4.92 -5.95
CA ASP A 278 -17.10 -5.36 -6.63
C ASP A 278 -18.12 -5.95 -5.65
N ASN A 279 -17.68 -6.88 -4.80
CA ASN A 279 -18.58 -7.52 -3.83
C ASN A 279 -19.17 -6.54 -2.82
N LEU A 280 -18.43 -5.49 -2.46
CA LEU A 280 -18.84 -4.45 -1.52
C LEU A 280 -19.54 -3.25 -2.20
N GLY A 281 -19.53 -3.20 -3.54
CA GLY A 281 -20.10 -2.08 -4.31
C GLY A 281 -19.35 -0.75 -4.06
N LEU A 282 -18.04 -0.77 -3.79
CA LEU A 282 -17.30 0.41 -3.32
C LEU A 282 -16.65 1.24 -4.44
N ALA A 283 -16.43 0.67 -5.62
CA ALA A 283 -15.81 1.36 -6.75
C ALA A 283 -16.28 0.77 -8.09
N THR A 284 -16.16 1.54 -9.15
CA THR A 284 -16.26 1.02 -10.52
C THR A 284 -14.99 0.28 -10.87
N THR A 285 -15.08 -0.95 -11.34
CA THR A 285 -13.93 -1.77 -11.71
C THR A 285 -13.86 -2.01 -13.20
N THR A 286 -12.64 -2.09 -13.74
CA THR A 286 -12.43 -2.41 -15.15
C THR A 286 -11.11 -3.15 -15.37
N ASN A 287 -11.07 -4.03 -16.37
CA ASN A 287 -9.83 -4.69 -16.79
C ASN A 287 -9.13 -3.95 -17.95
N LYS A 288 -9.78 -2.96 -18.56
CA LYS A 288 -9.27 -2.22 -19.73
C LYS A 288 -9.56 -0.73 -19.59
N ILE A 289 -8.63 0.10 -20.04
CA ILE A 289 -8.83 1.54 -20.16
C ILE A 289 -9.15 1.85 -21.61
N THR A 290 -10.39 2.29 -21.86
CA THR A 290 -10.84 2.78 -23.17
C THR A 290 -11.62 4.07 -22.98
N THR A 291 -11.69 4.90 -24.01
CA THR A 291 -12.44 6.17 -23.97
C THR A 291 -13.90 5.92 -23.55
N ALA A 292 -14.59 4.95 -24.16
CA ALA A 292 -15.98 4.64 -23.83
C ALA A 292 -16.16 4.29 -22.34
N ILE A 293 -15.34 3.37 -21.78
CA ILE A 293 -15.44 2.96 -20.38
C ILE A 293 -15.19 4.14 -19.42
N VAL A 294 -14.21 5.00 -19.73
CA VAL A 294 -13.91 6.17 -18.88
C VAL A 294 -15.02 7.21 -19.01
N SER A 295 -15.56 7.47 -20.21
CA SER A 295 -16.69 8.38 -20.40
C SER A 295 -17.95 7.90 -19.67
N ASP A 296 -18.34 6.64 -19.82
CA ASP A 296 -19.50 6.05 -19.12
C ASP A 296 -19.36 6.17 -17.59
N TRP A 297 -18.13 5.93 -17.07
CA TRP A 297 -17.86 6.13 -15.65
C TRP A 297 -17.98 7.61 -15.26
N LEU A 298 -17.50 8.54 -16.06
CA LEU A 298 -17.59 9.98 -15.77
C LEU A 298 -19.04 10.49 -15.77
N GLU A 299 -19.91 9.94 -16.57
CA GLU A 299 -21.35 10.27 -16.60
C GLU A 299 -22.10 9.70 -15.40
N ASN A 300 -21.67 8.54 -14.88
CA ASN A 300 -22.28 7.93 -13.70
C ASN A 300 -21.93 8.73 -12.44
N ASN A 301 -22.93 9.16 -11.67
CA ASN A 301 -22.74 9.96 -10.45
C ASN A 301 -22.62 9.13 -9.16
N THR A 302 -22.48 7.81 -9.25
CA THR A 302 -22.35 6.95 -8.06
C THR A 302 -21.04 7.23 -7.32
N ARG A 303 -21.15 7.56 -6.04
CA ARG A 303 -20.05 7.71 -5.10
C ARG A 303 -20.31 6.78 -3.93
N ASN A 304 -19.24 6.15 -3.48
CA ASN A 304 -19.29 5.28 -2.31
C ASN A 304 -18.29 5.76 -1.29
N SER A 305 -18.59 5.61 -0.02
CA SER A 305 -17.71 6.06 1.06
C SER A 305 -17.57 4.99 2.12
N LEU A 306 -16.44 5.03 2.78
CA LEU A 306 -16.21 4.33 4.04
C LEU A 306 -15.93 5.38 5.12
N PRO A 307 -16.48 5.23 6.32
CA PRO A 307 -16.16 6.13 7.41
C PRO A 307 -14.66 6.02 7.75
N TYR A 308 -14.07 7.14 8.13
CA TYR A 308 -12.72 7.14 8.70
C TYR A 308 -12.76 6.50 10.09
N PHE A 309 -11.84 5.60 10.34
CA PHE A 309 -11.60 5.03 11.67
C PHE A 309 -10.18 5.37 12.13
N ASN A 310 -10.05 5.85 13.35
CA ASN A 310 -8.74 5.94 13.98
C ASN A 310 -8.29 4.54 14.41
N VAL A 311 -7.51 3.89 13.57
CA VAL A 311 -6.94 2.56 13.82
C VAL A 311 -5.60 2.65 14.53
N VAL A 312 -4.89 3.78 14.36
CA VAL A 312 -3.51 3.93 14.84
C VAL A 312 -3.44 3.85 16.37
N ASP A 313 -4.17 4.71 17.08
CA ASP A 313 -4.04 4.79 18.53
C ASP A 313 -4.42 3.46 19.22
N PRO A 314 -5.58 2.83 18.94
CA PRO A 314 -5.91 1.53 19.55
C PRO A 314 -4.90 0.43 19.20
N LEU A 315 -4.35 0.45 17.99
CA LEU A 315 -3.35 -0.53 17.57
C LEU A 315 -2.03 -0.37 18.35
N ILE A 316 -1.57 0.87 18.55
CA ILE A 316 -0.37 1.15 19.33
C ILE A 316 -0.57 0.79 20.80
N ASP A 317 -1.73 1.09 21.39
CA ASP A 317 -2.07 0.70 22.76
C ASP A 317 -2.08 -0.83 22.92
N TRP A 318 -2.64 -1.54 21.93
CA TRP A 318 -2.61 -3.01 21.93
C TRP A 318 -1.19 -3.57 21.81
N ILE A 319 -0.32 -3.00 20.95
CA ILE A 319 1.09 -3.40 20.86
C ILE A 319 1.79 -3.20 22.20
N GLU A 320 1.57 -2.09 22.87
CA GLU A 320 2.12 -1.81 24.21
C GLU A 320 1.70 -2.89 25.22
N CYS A 321 0.42 -3.25 25.25
CA CYS A 321 -0.08 -4.33 26.11
C CYS A 321 0.58 -5.68 25.80
N CYS A 322 0.74 -6.06 24.52
CA CYS A 322 1.41 -7.30 24.14
C CYS A 322 2.85 -7.36 24.65
N LEU A 323 3.56 -6.23 24.64
CA LEU A 323 4.94 -6.15 25.08
C LEU A 323 5.09 -6.22 26.60
N LEU A 324 4.15 -5.66 27.36
CA LEU A 324 4.14 -5.77 28.83
C LEU A 324 3.93 -7.23 29.29
N TYR A 325 3.02 -7.96 28.63
CA TYR A 325 2.79 -9.40 28.94
C TYR A 325 4.01 -10.28 28.63
N THR A 326 4.82 -9.94 27.62
CA THR A 326 6.02 -10.71 27.31
C THR A 326 7.18 -10.42 28.26
N SER A 327 7.25 -9.23 28.87
CA SER A 327 8.27 -8.91 29.89
C SER A 327 7.97 -9.62 31.23
N ASP A 328 6.71 -9.64 31.64
CA ASP A 328 6.31 -10.28 32.91
C ASP A 328 6.46 -11.82 32.86
N ALA A 329 6.25 -12.42 31.68
CA ALA A 329 6.43 -13.86 31.46
C ALA A 329 7.91 -14.31 31.39
N ALA A 330 8.84 -13.38 31.23
CA ALA A 330 10.28 -13.65 31.18
C ALA A 330 10.94 -13.52 32.56
N ASP A 331 10.24 -12.89 33.50
CA ASP A 331 10.69 -12.70 34.90
C ASP A 331 10.16 -13.79 35.86
N GLU A 332 9.27 -14.69 35.40
CA GLU A 332 8.82 -15.91 36.09
C GLU A 332 9.62 -17.15 35.63
#